data_09c966db6d85e9bf790c66c6787f92a0
#
_entry.id   09c966db6d85e9bf790c66c6787f92a0
#
_cell.length_a   1.000
_cell.length_b   1.000
_cell.length_c   1.000
_cell.angle_alpha   90.00
_cell.angle_beta   90.00
_cell.angle_gamma   90.00
#
_symmetry.space_group_name_H-M   'P 1'
#
loop_
_entity.id
_entity.type
_entity.pdbx_description
1 polymer ?
#
loop_
_entity_poly.entity_id
_entity_poly.type
_entity_poly.pdbx_seq_one_letter_code
_entity_poly.pdbx_strand_id
1 'polypeptide(L)' 'MNECTYKNYDELPLTLNVVQVAAVLGISRAGAYELVHSEGFPALKIGSRIVVPKDRMREWIDANTTQK' A
#
# COMPACT_ATOMS: atom_id res chain seq x y z
N MET A 1 7.75 -17.48 -4.54
CA MET A 1 6.69 -17.18 -3.73
C MET A 1 6.90 -15.96 -2.89
N ASN A 2 5.90 -15.24 -2.77
CA ASN A 2 5.98 -14.05 -2.04
C ASN A 2 5.56 -14.25 -0.66
N GLU A 3 6.38 -13.84 0.27
CA GLU A 3 5.99 -13.94 1.62
C GLU A 3 5.77 -12.60 2.16
N CYS A 4 4.67 -12.40 2.83
CA CYS A 4 4.41 -11.16 3.50
C CYS A 4 5.24 -11.13 4.74
N THR A 5 6.14 -10.16 4.84
CA THR A 5 6.97 -10.05 6.00
C THR A 5 6.23 -9.48 7.19
N TYR A 6 5.08 -8.88 6.96
CA TYR A 6 4.34 -8.22 8.03
C TYR A 6 3.14 -9.07 8.39
N LYS A 7 2.99 -9.38 9.66
CA LYS A 7 1.90 -10.22 10.12
C LYS A 7 0.74 -9.44 10.64
N ASN A 8 0.97 -8.20 11.03
CA ASN A 8 -0.14 -7.38 11.43
C ASN A 8 0.18 -5.93 11.15
N TYR A 9 -0.85 -5.12 11.24
CA TYR A 9 -0.76 -3.71 10.87
C TYR A 9 0.27 -2.96 11.71
N ASP A 10 0.38 -3.31 12.98
CA ASP A 10 1.25 -2.57 13.87
C ASP A 10 2.72 -2.76 13.56
N GLU A 11 3.06 -3.81 12.83
CA GLU A 11 4.44 -4.04 12.44
C GLU A 11 4.89 -3.13 11.32
N LEU A 12 3.96 -2.47 10.66
CA LEU A 12 4.29 -1.62 9.52
C LEU A 12 4.84 -0.29 9.98
N PRO A 13 5.81 0.27 9.25
CA PRO A 13 6.25 1.63 9.56
C PRO A 13 5.14 2.61 9.19
N LEU A 14 5.27 3.84 9.64
CA LEU A 14 4.25 4.85 9.41
C LEU A 14 4.01 5.10 7.93
N THR A 15 5.06 5.00 7.13
CA THR A 15 4.92 5.16 5.69
C THR A 15 5.54 3.96 5.00
N LEU A 16 5.01 3.66 3.82
CA LEU A 16 5.42 2.48 3.07
C LEU A 16 5.92 2.89 1.70
N ASN A 17 6.91 2.15 1.19
CA ASN A 17 7.29 2.33 -0.20
C ASN A 17 6.49 1.34 -1.05
N VAL A 18 6.69 1.39 -2.37
CA VAL A 18 5.89 0.56 -3.27
C VAL A 18 6.11 -0.92 -3.02
N VAL A 19 7.35 -1.30 -2.74
CA VAL A 19 7.64 -2.71 -2.47
C VAL A 19 6.92 -3.18 -1.22
N GLN A 20 6.89 -2.34 -0.20
CA GLN A 20 6.19 -2.69 1.02
C GLN A 20 4.67 -2.76 0.80
N VAL A 21 4.13 -1.88 -0.02
CA VAL A 21 2.71 -1.94 -0.35
C VAL A 21 2.40 -3.27 -1.04
N ALA A 22 3.28 -3.69 -1.96
CA ALA A 22 3.08 -4.96 -2.65
C ALA A 22 3.07 -6.12 -1.66
N ALA A 23 3.98 -6.09 -0.69
CA ALA A 23 4.06 -7.17 0.30
C ALA A 23 2.82 -7.20 1.17
N VAL A 24 2.36 -6.03 1.59
CA VAL A 24 1.18 -5.95 2.45
C VAL A 24 -0.07 -6.44 1.74
N LEU A 25 -0.22 -6.06 0.49
CA LEU A 25 -1.43 -6.42 -0.25
C LEU A 25 -1.31 -7.77 -0.95
N GLY A 26 -0.11 -8.35 -0.95
CA GLY A 26 0.06 -9.65 -1.57
C GLY A 26 -0.03 -9.61 -3.08
N ILE A 27 0.44 -8.52 -3.68
CA ILE A 27 0.39 -8.38 -5.14
C ILE A 27 1.79 -8.20 -5.68
N SER A 28 1.91 -8.27 -6.99
CA SER A 28 3.21 -8.10 -7.62
C SER A 28 3.66 -6.65 -7.51
N ARG A 29 4.96 -6.45 -7.72
CA ARG A 29 5.50 -5.11 -7.68
C ARG A 29 4.90 -4.25 -8.78
N ALA A 30 4.74 -4.84 -9.96
CA ALA A 30 4.13 -4.11 -11.07
C ALA A 30 2.71 -3.68 -10.72
N GLY A 31 1.96 -4.58 -10.08
CA GLY A 31 0.61 -4.24 -9.66
C GLY A 31 0.59 -3.12 -8.64
N ALA A 32 1.56 -3.13 -7.73
CA ALA A 32 1.63 -2.09 -6.72
C ALA A 32 1.98 -0.74 -7.36
N TYR A 33 2.86 -0.74 -8.35
CA TYR A 33 3.17 0.51 -9.05
C TYR A 33 1.96 1.08 -9.75
N GLU A 34 1.17 0.21 -10.38
CA GLU A 34 -0.05 0.68 -11.02
C GLU A 34 -1.01 1.23 -10.01
N LEU A 35 -1.10 0.57 -8.88
CA LEU A 35 -2.03 0.99 -7.84
C LEU A 35 -1.67 2.36 -7.27
N VAL A 36 -0.39 2.59 -6.98
CA VAL A 36 -0.02 3.87 -6.38
C VAL A 36 -0.14 5.02 -7.35
N HIS A 37 -0.23 4.74 -8.65
CA HIS A 37 -0.45 5.78 -9.63
C HIS A 37 -1.93 5.93 -9.99
N SER A 38 -2.78 5.08 -9.44
CA SER A 38 -4.19 5.17 -9.77
C SER A 38 -4.85 6.29 -8.97
N GLU A 39 -5.91 6.82 -9.53
CA GLU A 39 -6.63 7.87 -8.87
C GLU A 39 -7.32 7.35 -7.64
N GLY A 40 -7.24 8.09 -6.57
CA GLY A 40 -7.93 7.69 -5.36
C GLY A 40 -7.08 6.93 -4.37
N PHE A 41 -5.96 6.37 -4.82
CA PHE A 41 -5.09 5.67 -3.89
C PHE A 41 -4.24 6.71 -3.14
N PRO A 42 -4.11 6.59 -1.81
CA PRO A 42 -3.44 7.62 -1.02
C PRO A 42 -1.92 7.51 -1.07
N ALA A 43 -1.35 7.94 -2.16
CA ALA A 43 0.10 7.93 -2.32
C ALA A 43 0.62 9.36 -2.42
N LEU A 44 1.74 9.61 -1.77
CA LEU A 44 2.41 10.90 -1.85
C LEU A 44 3.64 10.78 -2.72
N LYS A 45 3.81 11.76 -3.58
CA LYS A 45 5.00 11.81 -4.39
C LYS A 45 5.91 12.88 -3.84
N ILE A 46 7.07 12.48 -3.39
CA ILE A 46 8.04 13.41 -2.84
C ILE A 46 9.32 13.26 -3.63
N GLY A 47 9.58 14.25 -4.49
CA GLY A 47 10.70 14.14 -5.42
C GLY A 47 10.48 12.94 -6.31
N SER A 48 11.44 12.04 -6.32
CA SER A 48 11.31 10.83 -7.14
C SER A 48 10.83 9.64 -6.32
N ARG A 49 10.41 9.88 -5.07
CA ARG A 49 9.98 8.79 -4.21
C ARG A 49 8.47 8.79 -4.07
N ILE A 50 7.92 7.59 -3.93
CA ILE A 50 6.50 7.42 -3.68
C ILE A 50 6.36 6.85 -2.29
N VAL A 51 5.57 7.52 -1.47
CA VAL A 51 5.39 7.17 -0.07
C VAL A 51 3.90 7.01 0.19
N VAL A 52 3.53 5.95 0.88
CA VAL A 52 2.14 5.68 1.19
C VAL A 52 1.96 5.65 2.69
N PRO A 53 1.23 6.62 3.27
CA PRO A 53 0.96 6.58 4.71
C PRO A 53 0.09 5.37 5.03
N LYS A 54 0.51 4.58 5.99
CA LYS A 54 -0.22 3.34 6.24
C LYS A 54 -1.63 3.57 6.73
N ASP A 55 -1.86 4.64 7.50
CA ASP A 55 -3.19 4.93 7.98
C ASP A 55 -4.14 5.24 6.84
N ARG A 56 -3.67 6.00 5.86
CA ARG A 56 -4.50 6.32 4.71
C ARG A 56 -4.75 5.11 3.84
N MET A 57 -3.72 4.25 3.72
CA MET A 57 -3.90 3.03 2.96
C MET A 57 -4.94 2.14 3.63
N ARG A 58 -4.93 2.10 4.95
CA ARG A 58 -5.92 1.31 5.67
C ARG A 58 -7.32 1.84 5.42
N GLU A 59 -7.49 3.16 5.44
CA GLU A 59 -8.79 3.75 5.14
C GLU A 59 -9.23 3.42 3.72
N TRP A 60 -8.27 3.46 2.79
CA TRP A 60 -8.58 3.14 1.41
C TRP A 60 -9.03 1.68 1.27
N ILE A 61 -8.34 0.78 1.97
CA ILE A 61 -8.72 -0.63 1.94
C ILE A 61 -10.12 -0.80 2.49
N ASP A 62 -10.40 -0.15 3.62
CA ASP A 62 -11.72 -0.27 4.23
C ASP A 62 -12.79 0.25 3.29
N ALA A 63 -12.54 1.36 2.63
CA ALA A 63 -13.53 1.95 1.74
C ALA A 63 -13.79 1.07 0.52
N ASN A 64 -12.79 0.31 0.11
CA ASN A 64 -12.93 -0.49 -1.09
C ASN A 64 -13.29 -1.93 -0.83
N THR A 65 -13.39 -2.33 0.41
CA THR A 65 -13.80 -3.69 0.74
C THR A 65 -15.19 -3.79 1.32
N THR A 66 -15.84 -2.67 1.61
CA THR A 66 -17.19 -2.74 2.12
C THR A 66 -18.09 -3.11 1.00
N GLN A 67 -18.75 -4.12 1.12
CA GLN A 67 -19.61 -4.41 0.04
C GLN A 67 -20.84 -4.88 0.44
N LYS A 68 -20.73 -4.91 0.30
CA LYS A 68 -21.58 -5.39 0.51
C LYS A 68 -21.89 -5.95 0.35
#